data_7231a167040e1b39dbaae1eab2502350
#
_entry.id   7231a167040e1b39dbaae1eab2502350
#
_cell.length_a   1.000
_cell.length_b   1.000
_cell.length_c   1.000
_cell.angle_alpha   90.00
_cell.angle_beta   90.00
_cell.angle_gamma   90.00
#
_symmetry.space_group_name_H-M   'P 1'
#
loop_
_entity.id
_entity.type
_entity.pdbx_description
1 polymer ?
#
loop_
_entity_poly.entity_id
_entity_poly.type
_entity_poly.pdbx_seq_one_letter_code
_entity_poly.pdbx_strand_id
1 'polypeptide(L)'
;VSENYATMELPFGPETYAANLSLLARDIQAQGLSAAILFDPENIYWLTGYRSIGYFTFQCLVVSPDGGIAMVSRQVNHAVATGNRNIARFVAIDDISDPVDVLASYLKDILPSGLIGLETASGYLSVAAYKQLQARLGPRLADWQGPMEEARKIKTPAQLGFMRQAADAAVAGIDAAVRAIAVGATENDLAAAMLHGATKAGSEYTRVPLVAVGRASGVCFTTWQRRELKRGDLVFLEAAANINRYHAMISRNCVVGRATERQRFLAGTVIAALDAAIDAIRPGVTSAQVDQACRAVFERAGLGHYFDHRTAYGIGIGFPPNWAEGRFLALRPDDPTVLEPGMTFHLVPSLFMPEGGFMASESVAVSEDGCEVLTRYPRELIEIDV
;
A
#
# COMPACT_ATOMS: atom_id res chain seq x y z
N VAL A 1 35.48 -3.53 15.78
CA VAL A 1 35.01 -2.25 16.33
C VAL A 1 33.52 -2.35 16.37
N SER A 2 32.92 -2.53 17.57
CA SER A 2 31.48 -2.45 17.76
C SER A 2 31.08 -0.96 17.71
N GLU A 3 30.78 -0.47 16.53
CA GLU A 3 30.18 0.85 16.38
C GLU A 3 28.76 0.76 16.94
N ASN A 4 28.49 1.42 18.06
CA ASN A 4 27.15 1.57 18.61
C ASN A 4 26.37 2.56 17.75
N TYR A 5 25.76 2.07 16.68
CA TYR A 5 24.74 2.83 15.95
C TYR A 5 23.52 3.05 16.85
N ALA A 6 22.86 4.20 16.69
CA ALA A 6 21.62 4.46 17.40
C ALA A 6 20.60 3.32 17.15
N THR A 7 20.06 2.77 18.23
CA THR A 7 19.01 1.75 18.14
C THR A 7 17.81 2.35 17.42
N MET A 8 17.32 1.69 16.37
CA MET A 8 16.13 2.15 15.68
C MET A 8 14.90 1.97 16.60
N GLU A 9 14.12 3.02 16.72
CA GLU A 9 12.83 2.95 17.38
C GLU A 9 11.87 2.13 16.51
N LEU A 10 11.34 1.05 17.08
CA LEU A 10 10.39 0.18 16.41
C LEU A 10 8.95 0.58 16.77
N PRO A 11 8.00 0.54 15.80
CA PRO A 11 6.64 1.02 16.04
C PRO A 11 5.81 0.14 16.99
N PHE A 12 6.23 -1.11 17.22
CA PHE A 12 5.55 -2.05 18.09
C PHE A 12 6.45 -2.60 19.18
N GLY A 13 5.85 -3.11 20.24
CA GLY A 13 6.55 -3.85 21.27
C GLY A 13 7.15 -5.18 20.78
N PRO A 14 8.11 -5.75 21.52
CA PRO A 14 8.77 -7.00 21.13
C PRO A 14 7.81 -8.19 21.01
N GLU A 15 6.72 -8.18 21.76
CA GLU A 15 5.68 -9.21 21.75
C GLU A 15 4.98 -9.33 20.39
N THR A 16 4.76 -8.22 19.68
CA THR A 16 4.17 -8.22 18.34
C THR A 16 5.08 -8.95 17.34
N TYR A 17 6.36 -8.62 17.34
CA TYR A 17 7.31 -9.25 16.43
C TYR A 17 7.55 -10.73 16.78
N ALA A 18 7.57 -11.07 18.06
CA ALA A 18 7.69 -12.45 18.52
C ALA A 18 6.47 -13.30 18.10
N ALA A 19 5.26 -12.75 18.16
CA ALA A 19 4.05 -13.42 17.69
C ALA A 19 4.09 -13.65 16.17
N ASN A 20 4.47 -12.64 15.40
CA ASN A 20 4.61 -12.71 13.94
C ASN A 20 5.65 -13.76 13.53
N LEU A 21 6.81 -13.75 14.18
CA LEU A 21 7.87 -14.72 13.94
C LEU A 21 7.44 -16.14 14.31
N SER A 22 6.72 -16.31 15.41
CA SER A 22 6.20 -17.62 15.83
C SER A 22 5.19 -18.18 14.84
N LEU A 23 4.36 -17.34 14.22
CA LEU A 23 3.44 -17.75 13.15
C LEU A 23 4.22 -18.27 11.95
N LEU A 24 5.23 -17.52 11.50
CA LEU A 24 6.05 -17.88 10.37
C LEU A 24 6.88 -19.15 10.63
N ALA A 25 7.51 -19.26 11.80
CA ALA A 25 8.31 -20.41 12.19
C ALA A 25 7.48 -21.72 12.21
N ARG A 26 6.24 -21.65 12.71
CA ARG A 26 5.32 -22.80 12.66
C ARG A 26 4.96 -23.21 11.24
N ASP A 27 4.75 -22.25 10.33
CA ASP A 27 4.46 -22.55 8.93
C ASP A 27 5.68 -23.21 8.24
N ILE A 28 6.89 -22.67 8.44
CA ILE A 28 8.15 -23.26 7.93
C ILE A 28 8.29 -24.72 8.41
N GLN A 29 8.04 -24.96 9.69
CA GLN A 29 8.10 -26.33 10.26
C GLN A 29 7.03 -27.25 9.68
N ALA A 30 5.78 -26.78 9.58
CA ALA A 30 4.66 -27.57 9.06
C ALA A 30 4.86 -27.99 7.61
N GLN A 31 5.55 -27.15 6.82
CA GLN A 31 5.89 -27.44 5.43
C GLN A 31 7.21 -28.22 5.26
N GLY A 32 7.88 -28.58 6.36
CA GLY A 32 9.15 -29.33 6.33
C GLY A 32 10.31 -28.55 5.72
N LEU A 33 10.24 -27.23 5.77
CA LEU A 33 11.28 -26.36 5.24
C LEU A 33 12.40 -26.17 6.28
N SER A 34 13.63 -26.09 5.81
CA SER A 34 14.81 -25.81 6.62
C SER A 34 15.05 -24.31 6.80
N ALA A 35 14.50 -23.49 5.91
CA ALA A 35 14.45 -22.04 6.01
C ALA A 35 13.41 -21.49 5.02
N ALA A 36 13.06 -20.22 5.19
CA ALA A 36 12.32 -19.42 4.20
C ALA A 36 13.11 -18.17 3.83
N ILE A 37 13.02 -17.75 2.57
CA ILE A 37 13.64 -16.53 2.05
C ILE A 37 12.55 -15.58 1.60
N LEU A 38 12.49 -14.40 2.23
CA LEU A 38 11.53 -13.34 1.94
C LEU A 38 12.22 -12.20 1.18
N PHE A 39 11.56 -11.71 0.15
CA PHE A 39 12.00 -10.57 -0.65
C PHE A 39 11.08 -9.37 -0.53
N ASP A 40 9.81 -9.59 -0.20
CA ASP A 40 8.81 -8.53 -0.12
C ASP A 40 9.09 -7.60 1.07
N PRO A 41 9.39 -6.31 0.86
CA PRO A 41 9.76 -5.40 1.94
C PRO A 41 8.62 -5.22 2.95
N GLU A 42 7.35 -5.36 2.54
CA GLU A 42 6.20 -5.34 3.41
C GLU A 42 6.19 -6.52 4.40
N ASN A 43 6.56 -7.73 3.93
CA ASN A 43 6.65 -8.92 4.77
C ASN A 43 7.87 -8.86 5.69
N ILE A 44 9.00 -8.37 5.18
CA ILE A 44 10.21 -8.10 5.99
C ILE A 44 9.90 -7.09 7.10
N TYR A 45 9.20 -6.01 6.77
CA TYR A 45 8.81 -5.00 7.75
C TYR A 45 7.83 -5.57 8.80
N TRP A 46 6.83 -6.32 8.38
CA TRP A 46 5.85 -6.94 9.28
C TRP A 46 6.52 -7.85 10.32
N LEU A 47 7.56 -8.59 9.89
CA LEU A 47 8.32 -9.49 10.78
C LEU A 47 9.31 -8.77 11.69
N THR A 48 9.92 -7.69 11.23
CA THR A 48 11.11 -7.13 11.89
C THR A 48 11.00 -5.65 12.23
N GLY A 49 10.10 -4.91 11.59
CA GLY A 49 10.09 -3.44 11.61
C GLY A 49 11.19 -2.79 10.76
N TYR A 50 11.94 -3.58 9.97
CA TYR A 50 13.01 -3.05 9.12
C TYR A 50 12.45 -2.16 8.02
N ARG A 51 12.89 -0.89 7.98
CA ARG A 51 12.38 0.14 7.06
C ARG A 51 13.51 0.95 6.41
N SER A 52 14.31 0.31 5.57
CA SER A 52 15.25 1.02 4.71
C SER A 52 14.55 1.53 3.46
N ILE A 53 14.96 2.71 2.95
CA ILE A 53 14.53 3.17 1.61
C ILE A 53 15.32 2.47 0.50
N GLY A 54 16.35 1.67 0.84
CA GLY A 54 17.17 0.91 -0.11
C GLY A 54 16.56 -0.40 -0.62
N TYR A 55 15.28 -0.67 -0.34
CA TYR A 55 14.57 -1.90 -0.72
C TYR A 55 14.49 -2.15 -2.23
N PHE A 56 14.75 -1.15 -3.07
CA PHE A 56 14.84 -1.29 -4.52
C PHE A 56 16.12 -1.98 -5.01
N THR A 57 17.11 -2.19 -4.14
CA THR A 57 18.28 -3.02 -4.41
C THR A 57 18.08 -4.42 -3.86
N PHE A 58 18.91 -5.38 -4.31
CA PHE A 58 18.81 -6.75 -3.81
C PHE A 58 18.93 -6.78 -2.28
N GLN A 59 17.90 -7.30 -1.65
CA GLN A 59 17.88 -7.64 -0.22
C GLN A 59 16.90 -8.77 0.01
N CYS A 60 17.16 -9.59 1.01
CA CYS A 60 16.21 -10.60 1.46
C CYS A 60 16.40 -10.91 2.96
N LEU A 61 15.37 -11.47 3.55
CA LEU A 61 15.40 -11.99 4.91
C LEU A 61 15.41 -13.51 4.86
N VAL A 62 16.36 -14.12 5.52
CA VAL A 62 16.40 -15.58 5.71
C VAL A 62 15.90 -15.88 7.12
N VAL A 63 14.86 -16.71 7.22
CA VAL A 63 14.25 -17.11 8.49
C VAL A 63 14.35 -18.62 8.64
N SER A 64 14.89 -19.08 9.76
CA SER A 64 14.99 -20.49 10.11
C SER A 64 13.83 -20.97 11.00
N PRO A 65 13.56 -22.29 11.07
CA PRO A 65 12.44 -22.84 11.84
C PRO A 65 12.52 -22.57 13.36
N ASP A 66 13.72 -22.33 13.89
CA ASP A 66 13.97 -21.97 15.28
C ASP A 66 13.79 -20.47 15.56
N GLY A 67 13.41 -19.68 14.53
CA GLY A 67 13.19 -18.26 14.64
C GLY A 67 14.46 -17.42 14.43
N GLY A 68 15.56 -18.00 13.97
CA GLY A 68 16.74 -17.23 13.57
C GLY A 68 16.46 -16.34 12.37
N ILE A 69 16.84 -15.06 12.43
CA ILE A 69 16.64 -14.08 11.36
C ILE A 69 17.99 -13.53 10.90
N ALA A 70 18.26 -13.64 9.59
CA ALA A 70 19.41 -13.01 8.95
C ALA A 70 18.95 -12.09 7.80
N MET A 71 19.41 -10.82 7.81
CA MET A 71 19.24 -9.89 6.71
C MET A 71 20.43 -9.98 5.77
N VAL A 72 20.17 -10.30 4.51
CA VAL A 72 21.16 -10.27 3.41
C VAL A 72 20.90 -9.01 2.60
N SER A 73 21.86 -8.07 2.63
CA SER A 73 21.69 -6.78 1.94
C SER A 73 23.06 -6.11 1.70
N ARG A 74 23.05 -5.04 0.90
CA ARG A 74 24.27 -4.26 0.64
C ARG A 74 24.92 -3.77 1.94
N GLN A 75 26.26 -3.76 1.96
CA GLN A 75 27.06 -3.33 3.12
C GLN A 75 26.64 -1.97 3.66
N VAL A 76 26.21 -1.03 2.79
CA VAL A 76 25.74 0.30 3.20
C VAL A 76 24.52 0.26 4.13
N ASN A 77 23.72 -0.82 4.11
CA ASN A 77 22.57 -1.02 4.99
C ASN A 77 22.94 -1.62 6.36
N HIS A 78 24.22 -1.87 6.63
CA HIS A 78 24.69 -2.50 7.87
C HIS A 78 24.13 -1.81 9.12
N ALA A 79 24.27 -0.49 9.21
CA ALA A 79 23.84 0.28 10.38
C ALA A 79 22.31 0.17 10.62
N VAL A 80 21.51 0.22 9.57
CA VAL A 80 20.05 0.11 9.65
C VAL A 80 19.62 -1.30 10.09
N ALA A 81 20.32 -2.33 9.60
CA ALA A 81 20.01 -3.71 9.94
C ALA A 81 20.48 -4.07 11.37
N THR A 82 21.71 -3.73 11.74
CA THR A 82 22.26 -4.06 13.07
C THR A 82 21.70 -3.20 14.20
N GLY A 83 21.18 -2.02 13.88
CA GLY A 83 20.40 -1.19 14.82
C GLY A 83 18.99 -1.74 15.10
N ASN A 84 18.53 -2.73 14.35
CA ASN A 84 17.24 -3.37 14.55
C ASN A 84 17.38 -4.64 15.38
N ARG A 85 16.87 -4.63 16.61
CA ARG A 85 16.96 -5.75 17.56
C ARG A 85 16.31 -7.06 17.11
N ASN A 86 15.42 -7.00 16.11
CA ASN A 86 14.74 -8.19 15.57
C ASN A 86 15.55 -8.87 14.45
N ILE A 87 16.71 -8.31 14.07
CA ILE A 87 17.61 -8.90 13.07
C ILE A 87 18.84 -9.42 13.81
N ALA A 88 18.94 -10.73 13.95
CA ALA A 88 20.01 -11.37 14.70
C ALA A 88 21.36 -11.37 13.95
N ARG A 89 21.32 -11.37 12.61
CA ARG A 89 22.52 -11.45 11.77
C ARG A 89 22.38 -10.58 10.52
N PHE A 90 23.48 -9.92 10.16
CA PHE A 90 23.62 -9.22 8.89
C PHE A 90 24.65 -9.92 8.00
N VAL A 91 24.27 -10.22 6.77
CA VAL A 91 25.12 -10.78 5.72
C VAL A 91 25.34 -9.70 4.67
N ALA A 92 26.58 -9.24 4.60
CA ALA A 92 26.94 -8.10 3.77
C ALA A 92 27.13 -8.50 2.30
N ILE A 93 26.57 -7.73 1.40
CA ILE A 93 26.88 -7.75 -0.03
C ILE A 93 27.73 -6.50 -0.30
N ASP A 94 28.97 -6.68 -0.71
CA ASP A 94 29.82 -5.59 -1.17
C ASP A 94 29.46 -5.12 -2.59
N ASP A 95 30.12 -4.08 -3.09
CA ASP A 95 29.81 -3.52 -4.40
C ASP A 95 30.42 -4.31 -5.58
N ILE A 96 31.15 -5.40 -5.31
CA ILE A 96 31.83 -6.22 -6.32
C ILE A 96 31.16 -7.60 -6.47
N SER A 97 30.66 -8.17 -5.36
CA SER A 97 30.12 -9.51 -5.30
C SER A 97 28.74 -9.61 -5.97
N ASP A 98 28.48 -10.71 -6.65
CA ASP A 98 27.13 -11.06 -7.09
C ASP A 98 26.26 -11.36 -5.85
N PRO A 99 25.13 -10.65 -5.66
CA PRO A 99 24.30 -10.81 -4.48
C PRO A 99 23.71 -12.21 -4.32
N VAL A 100 23.46 -12.92 -5.43
CA VAL A 100 22.93 -14.28 -5.41
C VAL A 100 24.02 -15.26 -4.97
N ASP A 101 25.28 -15.04 -5.34
CA ASP A 101 26.41 -15.85 -4.87
C ASP A 101 26.61 -15.70 -3.37
N VAL A 102 26.52 -14.48 -2.84
CA VAL A 102 26.60 -14.21 -1.40
C VAL A 102 25.49 -14.95 -0.66
N LEU A 103 24.23 -14.82 -1.11
CA LEU A 103 23.10 -15.52 -0.50
C LEU A 103 23.26 -17.04 -0.58
N ALA A 104 23.62 -17.59 -1.74
CA ALA A 104 23.78 -19.01 -1.94
C ALA A 104 24.93 -19.60 -1.10
N SER A 105 26.06 -18.90 -0.97
CA SER A 105 27.15 -19.28 -0.07
C SER A 105 26.68 -19.28 1.38
N TYR A 106 26.05 -18.22 1.83
CA TYR A 106 25.52 -18.14 3.19
C TYR A 106 24.58 -19.30 3.51
N LEU A 107 23.64 -19.60 2.59
CA LEU A 107 22.69 -20.71 2.77
C LEU A 107 23.38 -22.09 2.80
N LYS A 108 24.44 -22.31 2.01
CA LYS A 108 25.21 -23.56 2.04
C LYS A 108 25.96 -23.74 3.36
N ASP A 109 26.46 -22.64 3.92
CA ASP A 109 27.20 -22.66 5.18
C ASP A 109 26.31 -23.00 6.39
N ILE A 110 25.10 -22.38 6.46
CA ILE A 110 24.20 -22.57 7.61
C ILE A 110 23.24 -23.74 7.44
N LEU A 111 22.93 -24.12 6.21
CA LEU A 111 21.96 -25.17 5.84
C LEU A 111 22.55 -26.06 4.74
N PRO A 112 23.40 -27.03 5.08
CA PRO A 112 24.04 -27.89 4.08
C PRO A 112 23.05 -28.80 3.34
N SER A 113 21.86 -29.03 3.89
CA SER A 113 20.81 -29.86 3.30
C SER A 113 19.41 -29.31 3.61
N GLY A 114 18.36 -29.91 3.02
CA GLY A 114 16.95 -29.59 3.27
C GLY A 114 16.35 -28.59 2.27
N LEU A 115 15.03 -28.51 2.29
CA LEU A 115 14.25 -27.63 1.44
C LEU A 115 14.27 -26.18 1.97
N ILE A 116 14.27 -25.24 1.07
CA ILE A 116 14.25 -23.80 1.34
C ILE A 116 13.04 -23.20 0.63
N GLY A 117 12.11 -22.63 1.39
CA GLY A 117 10.98 -21.91 0.87
C GLY A 117 11.44 -20.58 0.27
N LEU A 118 11.03 -20.29 -0.94
CA LEU A 118 11.34 -19.07 -1.65
C LEU A 118 10.05 -18.30 -1.96
N GLU A 119 9.98 -17.04 -1.55
CA GLU A 119 8.85 -16.14 -1.80
C GLU A 119 8.82 -15.72 -3.28
N THR A 120 8.39 -16.61 -4.15
CA THR A 120 8.41 -16.43 -5.61
C THR A 120 7.36 -15.43 -6.10
N ALA A 121 6.31 -15.18 -5.32
CA ALA A 121 5.29 -14.18 -5.63
C ALA A 121 5.75 -12.73 -5.41
N SER A 122 6.92 -12.50 -4.80
CA SER A 122 7.45 -11.16 -4.58
C SER A 122 7.86 -10.47 -5.87
N GLY A 123 7.38 -9.23 -6.05
CA GLY A 123 7.82 -8.36 -7.15
C GLY A 123 9.28 -7.90 -7.04
N TYR A 124 9.92 -8.13 -5.90
CA TYR A 124 11.32 -7.75 -5.64
C TYR A 124 12.31 -8.89 -5.93
N LEU A 125 11.83 -10.11 -6.17
CA LEU A 125 12.63 -11.20 -6.69
C LEU A 125 12.65 -11.15 -8.21
N SER A 126 13.71 -10.62 -8.80
CA SER A 126 13.82 -10.58 -10.26
C SER A 126 13.93 -11.99 -10.85
N VAL A 127 13.41 -12.17 -12.08
CA VAL A 127 13.55 -13.45 -12.82
C VAL A 127 15.02 -13.84 -12.99
N ALA A 128 15.92 -12.87 -13.14
CA ALA A 128 17.36 -13.14 -13.24
C ALA A 128 17.90 -13.73 -11.93
N ALA A 129 17.59 -13.12 -10.78
CA ALA A 129 18.00 -13.62 -9.47
C ALA A 129 17.37 -14.99 -9.18
N TYR A 130 16.11 -15.21 -9.51
CA TYR A 130 15.45 -16.52 -9.37
C TYR A 130 16.17 -17.62 -10.16
N LYS A 131 16.46 -17.38 -11.45
CA LYS A 131 17.20 -18.34 -12.29
C LYS A 131 18.60 -18.64 -11.76
N GLN A 132 19.29 -17.64 -11.25
CA GLN A 132 20.59 -17.80 -10.65
C GLN A 132 20.52 -18.61 -9.34
N LEU A 133 19.55 -18.33 -8.46
CA LEU A 133 19.30 -19.11 -7.25
C LEU A 133 19.01 -20.57 -7.60
N GLN A 134 18.17 -20.79 -8.61
CA GLN A 134 17.81 -22.13 -9.07
C GLN A 134 19.05 -22.89 -9.61
N ALA A 135 19.95 -22.22 -10.32
CA ALA A 135 21.20 -22.82 -10.79
C ALA A 135 22.15 -23.22 -9.65
N ARG A 136 22.14 -22.49 -8.51
CA ARG A 136 23.06 -22.70 -7.38
C ARG A 136 22.53 -23.66 -6.31
N LEU A 137 21.22 -23.64 -6.08
CA LEU A 137 20.54 -24.38 -5.00
C LEU A 137 19.67 -25.51 -5.53
N GLY A 138 19.29 -25.46 -6.82
CA GLY A 138 18.60 -26.52 -7.54
C GLY A 138 17.32 -27.02 -6.86
N PRO A 139 17.20 -28.34 -6.66
CA PRO A 139 16.01 -28.97 -6.10
C PRO A 139 15.76 -28.64 -4.62
N ARG A 140 16.64 -27.88 -3.99
CA ARG A 140 16.45 -27.40 -2.62
C ARG A 140 15.51 -26.21 -2.52
N LEU A 141 15.20 -25.54 -3.63
CA LEU A 141 14.24 -24.43 -3.64
C LEU A 141 12.83 -24.95 -3.86
N ALA A 142 11.94 -24.61 -2.95
CA ALA A 142 10.51 -24.84 -3.08
C ALA A 142 9.80 -23.49 -3.26
N ASP A 143 8.81 -23.46 -4.13
CA ASP A 143 7.88 -22.32 -4.19
C ASP A 143 7.10 -22.23 -2.87
N TRP A 144 7.09 -21.04 -2.28
CA TRP A 144 6.52 -20.85 -0.96
C TRP A 144 5.96 -19.44 -0.80
N GLN A 145 4.81 -19.37 -0.17
CA GLN A 145 4.11 -18.11 0.07
C GLN A 145 3.64 -17.99 1.52
N GLY A 146 4.34 -18.15 2.47
CA GLY A 146 4.05 -18.04 3.90
C GLY A 146 2.72 -17.40 4.34
N PRO A 147 2.45 -17.37 5.63
CA PRO A 147 1.17 -16.93 6.19
C PRO A 147 1.04 -15.39 6.33
N MET A 148 2.07 -14.62 5.92
CA MET A 148 2.16 -13.19 6.23
C MET A 148 1.03 -12.37 5.62
N GLU A 149 0.67 -12.63 4.36
CA GLU A 149 -0.39 -11.88 3.68
C GLU A 149 -1.76 -12.13 4.33
N GLU A 150 -2.05 -13.37 4.69
CA GLU A 150 -3.28 -13.72 5.42
C GLU A 150 -3.33 -13.02 6.79
N ALA A 151 -2.22 -13.06 7.54
CA ALA A 151 -2.14 -12.40 8.84
C ALA A 151 -2.26 -10.86 8.74
N ARG A 152 -1.80 -10.26 7.64
CA ARG A 152 -1.86 -8.82 7.39
C ARG A 152 -3.26 -8.33 6.99
N LYS A 153 -4.16 -9.20 6.54
CA LYS A 153 -5.55 -8.82 6.21
C LYS A 153 -6.26 -8.18 7.39
N ILE A 154 -6.05 -8.72 8.58
CA ILE A 154 -6.70 -8.25 9.82
C ILE A 154 -5.74 -7.35 10.60
N LYS A 155 -6.07 -6.08 10.69
CA LYS A 155 -5.27 -5.08 11.42
C LYS A 155 -5.58 -5.09 12.90
N THR A 156 -4.54 -5.08 13.71
CA THR A 156 -4.66 -4.89 15.16
C THR A 156 -5.11 -3.45 15.49
N PRO A 157 -5.65 -3.19 16.69
CA PRO A 157 -6.00 -1.82 17.12
C PRO A 157 -4.84 -0.83 17.01
N ALA A 158 -3.60 -1.26 17.30
CA ALA A 158 -2.41 -0.40 17.17
C ALA A 158 -2.10 -0.05 15.71
N GLN A 159 -2.23 -1.02 14.79
CA GLN A 159 -2.06 -0.81 13.36
C GLN A 159 -3.15 0.12 12.80
N LEU A 160 -4.41 -0.07 13.20
CA LEU A 160 -5.50 0.85 12.87
C LEU A 160 -5.25 2.26 13.41
N GLY A 161 -4.61 2.39 14.58
CA GLY A 161 -4.18 3.67 15.11
C GLY A 161 -3.23 4.43 14.18
N PHE A 162 -2.25 3.75 13.57
CA PHE A 162 -1.38 4.35 12.56
C PHE A 162 -2.13 4.71 11.28
N MET A 163 -3.08 3.87 10.85
CA MET A 163 -3.89 4.16 9.65
C MET A 163 -4.81 5.38 9.86
N ARG A 164 -5.35 5.60 11.06
CA ARG A 164 -6.10 6.82 11.38
C ARG A 164 -5.22 8.06 11.31
N GLN A 165 -4.02 8.03 11.88
CA GLN A 165 -3.05 9.12 11.76
C GLN A 165 -2.63 9.37 10.30
N ALA A 166 -2.44 8.30 9.52
CA ALA A 166 -2.16 8.41 8.09
C ALA A 166 -3.35 9.04 7.34
N ALA A 167 -4.58 8.69 7.71
CA ALA A 167 -5.78 9.29 7.14
C ALA A 167 -5.86 10.80 7.42
N ASP A 168 -5.58 11.23 8.66
CA ASP A 168 -5.52 12.65 9.02
C ASP A 168 -4.46 13.39 8.19
N ALA A 169 -3.29 12.77 7.98
CA ALA A 169 -2.23 13.35 7.15
C ALA A 169 -2.61 13.42 5.66
N ALA A 170 -3.29 12.40 5.12
CA ALA A 170 -3.76 12.41 3.74
C ALA A 170 -4.84 13.49 3.53
N VAL A 171 -5.76 13.64 4.49
CA VAL A 171 -6.78 14.73 4.51
C VAL A 171 -6.11 16.09 4.54
N ALA A 172 -5.07 16.29 5.37
CA ALA A 172 -4.32 17.54 5.40
C ALA A 172 -3.65 17.85 4.06
N GLY A 173 -3.20 16.83 3.34
CA GLY A 173 -2.67 16.96 1.98
C GLY A 173 -3.73 17.42 0.98
N ILE A 174 -4.90 16.78 0.96
CA ILE A 174 -6.04 17.18 0.10
C ILE A 174 -6.45 18.62 0.40
N ASP A 175 -6.65 18.94 1.67
CA ASP A 175 -7.09 20.27 2.10
C ASP A 175 -6.09 21.37 1.68
N ALA A 176 -4.78 21.11 1.79
CA ALA A 176 -3.75 22.03 1.33
C ALA A 176 -3.78 22.22 -0.20
N ALA A 177 -4.00 21.15 -0.97
CA ALA A 177 -4.13 21.22 -2.42
C ALA A 177 -5.40 21.98 -2.84
N VAL A 178 -6.53 21.72 -2.20
CA VAL A 178 -7.80 22.43 -2.45
C VAL A 178 -7.65 23.94 -2.24
N ARG A 179 -6.98 24.36 -1.17
CA ARG A 179 -6.70 25.79 -0.90
C ARG A 179 -5.74 26.43 -1.89
N ALA A 180 -4.92 25.65 -2.57
CA ALA A 180 -3.98 26.14 -3.59
C ALA A 180 -4.65 26.31 -4.96
N ILE A 181 -5.90 25.85 -5.15
CA ILE A 181 -6.61 26.00 -6.43
C ILE A 181 -6.96 27.46 -6.67
N ALA A 182 -6.41 28.02 -7.75
CA ALA A 182 -6.70 29.36 -8.24
C ALA A 182 -6.52 29.41 -9.76
N VAL A 183 -7.17 30.37 -10.44
CA VAL A 183 -6.89 30.63 -11.86
C VAL A 183 -5.43 31.04 -12.03
N GLY A 184 -4.70 30.40 -12.95
CA GLY A 184 -3.29 30.64 -13.20
C GLY A 184 -2.34 29.81 -12.32
N ALA A 185 -2.82 29.15 -11.26
CA ALA A 185 -2.02 28.13 -10.57
C ALA A 185 -1.76 26.94 -11.50
N THR A 186 -0.72 26.16 -11.22
CA THR A 186 -0.36 24.99 -12.01
C THR A 186 -0.62 23.68 -11.25
N GLU A 187 -0.72 22.57 -11.96
CA GLU A 187 -0.76 21.24 -11.35
C GLU A 187 0.42 21.02 -10.36
N ASN A 188 1.59 21.60 -10.64
CA ASN A 188 2.76 21.53 -9.76
C ASN A 188 2.54 22.26 -8.43
N ASP A 189 1.83 23.40 -8.45
CA ASP A 189 1.52 24.14 -7.21
C ASP A 189 0.61 23.30 -6.32
N LEU A 190 -0.38 22.62 -6.91
CA LEU A 190 -1.29 21.73 -6.17
C LEU A 190 -0.54 20.51 -5.61
N ALA A 191 0.32 19.88 -6.42
CA ALA A 191 1.14 18.74 -5.97
C ALA A 191 2.09 19.14 -4.84
N ALA A 192 2.75 20.30 -4.96
CA ALA A 192 3.63 20.84 -3.91
C ALA A 192 2.87 21.11 -2.61
N ALA A 193 1.68 21.74 -2.71
CA ALA A 193 0.82 22.01 -1.55
C ALA A 193 0.36 20.71 -0.88
N MET A 194 -0.05 19.71 -1.67
CA MET A 194 -0.48 18.40 -1.18
C MET A 194 0.65 17.68 -0.42
N LEU A 195 1.84 17.59 -1.01
CA LEU A 195 3.00 16.98 -0.40
C LEU A 195 3.42 17.71 0.88
N HIS A 196 3.42 19.06 0.85
CA HIS A 196 3.70 19.88 2.02
C HIS A 196 2.70 19.62 3.14
N GLY A 197 1.40 19.64 2.84
CA GLY A 197 0.32 19.43 3.82
C GLY A 197 0.42 18.06 4.49
N ALA A 198 0.53 17.01 3.72
CA ALA A 198 0.65 15.65 4.22
C ALA A 198 1.92 15.43 5.06
N THR A 199 3.08 15.92 4.58
CA THR A 199 4.36 15.78 5.30
C THR A 199 4.35 16.57 6.61
N LYS A 200 3.81 17.79 6.61
CA LYS A 200 3.71 18.61 7.82
C LYS A 200 2.76 18.00 8.86
N ALA A 201 1.77 17.24 8.41
CA ALA A 201 0.87 16.49 9.28
C ALA A 201 1.44 15.14 9.76
N GLY A 202 2.71 14.83 9.45
CA GLY A 202 3.44 13.67 9.97
C GLY A 202 3.62 12.52 8.98
N SER A 203 3.13 12.64 7.74
CA SER A 203 3.34 11.59 6.74
C SER A 203 4.82 11.36 6.49
N GLU A 204 5.19 10.10 6.44
CA GLU A 204 6.51 9.66 6.00
C GLU A 204 6.60 9.67 4.46
N TYR A 205 7.69 9.13 3.95
CA TYR A 205 7.90 8.89 2.53
C TYR A 205 6.81 7.97 1.96
N THR A 206 6.10 8.47 0.96
CA THR A 206 4.98 7.77 0.32
C THR A 206 5.09 7.82 -1.22
N ARG A 207 4.14 7.20 -1.89
CA ARG A 207 4.00 7.27 -3.35
C ARG A 207 3.70 8.71 -3.80
N VAL A 208 4.07 9.00 -5.05
CA VAL A 208 3.67 10.22 -5.76
C VAL A 208 2.15 10.38 -5.76
N PRO A 209 1.61 11.51 -5.30
CA PRO A 209 0.17 11.80 -5.38
C PRO A 209 -0.29 11.92 -6.84
N LEU A 210 -1.60 11.81 -7.08
CA LEU A 210 -2.17 12.07 -8.40
C LEU A 210 -2.83 13.44 -8.40
N VAL A 211 -2.41 14.28 -9.34
CA VAL A 211 -2.98 15.61 -9.60
C VAL A 211 -3.15 15.75 -11.10
N ALA A 212 -4.38 15.98 -11.56
CA ALA A 212 -4.66 16.14 -12.98
C ALA A 212 -5.78 17.14 -13.22
N VAL A 213 -5.68 17.92 -14.31
CA VAL A 213 -6.59 19.01 -14.62
C VAL A 213 -7.26 18.77 -15.98
N GLY A 214 -8.56 19.08 -16.04
CA GLY A 214 -9.39 19.00 -17.24
C GLY A 214 -9.46 17.57 -17.79
N ARG A 215 -9.39 17.43 -19.12
CA ARG A 215 -9.47 16.12 -19.82
C ARG A 215 -8.38 15.14 -19.41
N ALA A 216 -7.23 15.62 -18.95
CA ALA A 216 -6.15 14.73 -18.51
C ALA A 216 -6.54 13.90 -17.30
N SER A 217 -7.47 14.39 -16.46
CA SER A 217 -7.98 13.61 -15.32
C SER A 217 -8.75 12.35 -15.75
N GLY A 218 -9.26 12.30 -16.96
CA GLY A 218 -9.91 11.11 -17.55
C GLY A 218 -8.97 9.97 -17.90
N VAL A 219 -7.66 10.17 -17.73
CA VAL A 219 -6.64 9.13 -17.96
C VAL A 219 -6.18 8.60 -16.59
N CYS A 220 -6.54 7.34 -16.30
CA CYS A 220 -6.13 6.70 -15.06
C CYS A 220 -4.60 6.68 -14.90
N PHE A 221 -4.11 6.87 -13.67
CA PHE A 221 -2.68 6.97 -13.33
C PHE A 221 -1.90 8.14 -13.97
N THR A 222 -2.59 9.13 -14.53
CA THR A 222 -1.93 10.38 -14.91
C THR A 222 -1.60 11.20 -13.66
N THR A 223 -0.58 12.04 -13.76
CA THR A 223 -0.19 12.95 -12.69
C THR A 223 0.17 14.31 -13.28
N TRP A 224 0.61 15.25 -12.47
CA TRP A 224 0.86 16.64 -12.87
C TRP A 224 1.90 16.77 -14.02
N GLN A 225 1.62 17.71 -14.94
CA GLN A 225 2.46 18.01 -16.09
C GLN A 225 2.58 19.52 -16.35
N ARG A 226 2.54 20.34 -15.31
CA ARG A 226 2.66 21.79 -15.39
C ARG A 226 1.50 22.51 -16.12
N ARG A 227 0.32 21.88 -16.22
CA ARG A 227 -0.85 22.56 -16.81
C ARG A 227 -1.32 23.66 -15.86
N GLU A 228 -1.64 24.82 -16.47
CA GLU A 228 -2.23 25.95 -15.78
C GLU A 228 -3.75 25.76 -15.63
N LEU A 229 -4.28 26.07 -14.46
CA LEU A 229 -5.70 25.98 -14.13
C LEU A 229 -6.50 27.15 -14.71
N LYS A 230 -7.63 26.84 -15.33
CA LYS A 230 -8.56 27.79 -15.95
C LYS A 230 -9.96 27.63 -15.38
N ARG A 231 -10.77 28.69 -15.45
CA ARG A 231 -12.19 28.59 -15.08
C ARG A 231 -12.89 27.46 -15.82
N GLY A 232 -13.68 26.67 -15.10
CA GLY A 232 -14.41 25.50 -15.60
C GLY A 232 -13.61 24.21 -15.59
N ASP A 233 -12.30 24.26 -15.32
CA ASP A 233 -11.49 23.03 -15.24
C ASP A 233 -11.92 22.14 -14.08
N LEU A 234 -12.06 20.85 -14.38
CA LEU A 234 -12.16 19.79 -13.39
C LEU A 234 -10.77 19.49 -12.87
N VAL A 235 -10.61 19.48 -11.56
CA VAL A 235 -9.36 19.11 -10.87
C VAL A 235 -9.56 17.79 -10.14
N PHE A 236 -8.73 16.84 -10.45
CA PHE A 236 -8.66 15.54 -9.79
C PHE A 236 -7.47 15.53 -8.83
N LEU A 237 -7.73 15.21 -7.57
CA LEU A 237 -6.75 15.15 -6.49
C LEU A 237 -6.83 13.79 -5.80
N GLU A 238 -5.71 13.08 -5.68
CA GLU A 238 -5.60 11.89 -4.85
C GLU A 238 -4.32 11.96 -4.01
N ALA A 239 -4.49 11.99 -2.70
CA ALA A 239 -3.41 11.99 -1.72
C ALA A 239 -3.27 10.63 -1.06
N ALA A 240 -2.02 10.24 -0.77
CA ALA A 240 -1.70 9.16 0.13
C ALA A 240 -0.74 9.65 1.20
N ALA A 241 -0.91 9.13 2.40
CA ALA A 241 -0.01 9.36 3.51
C ALA A 241 0.26 8.04 4.24
N ASN A 242 1.34 7.98 5.01
CA ASN A 242 1.59 6.84 5.87
C ASN A 242 2.28 7.24 7.18
N ILE A 243 1.96 6.49 8.21
CA ILE A 243 2.61 6.54 9.52
C ILE A 243 3.12 5.13 9.81
N ASN A 244 4.40 5.00 10.09
CA ASN A 244 5.01 3.68 10.30
C ASN A 244 4.66 2.68 9.18
N ARG A 245 4.72 3.11 7.92
CA ARG A 245 4.39 2.33 6.71
C ARG A 245 2.92 1.91 6.58
N TYR A 246 2.03 2.23 7.50
CA TYR A 246 0.60 2.01 7.37
C TYR A 246 -0.03 3.17 6.61
N HIS A 247 -0.67 2.87 5.48
CA HIS A 247 -1.14 3.84 4.52
C HIS A 247 -2.63 4.14 4.66
N ALA A 248 -2.99 5.39 4.35
CA ALA A 248 -4.36 5.78 4.04
C ALA A 248 -4.37 6.73 2.85
N MET A 249 -5.43 6.70 2.07
CA MET A 249 -5.58 7.47 0.84
C MET A 249 -6.97 8.07 0.75
N ILE A 250 -7.05 9.18 0.03
CA ILE A 250 -8.30 9.89 -0.23
C ILE A 250 -8.21 10.61 -1.58
N SER A 251 -9.29 10.61 -2.34
CA SER A 251 -9.41 11.45 -3.53
C SER A 251 -10.62 12.36 -3.48
N ARG A 252 -10.51 13.51 -4.12
CA ARG A 252 -11.59 14.49 -4.31
C ARG A 252 -11.52 15.13 -5.69
N ASN A 253 -12.68 15.53 -6.19
CA ASN A 253 -12.76 16.38 -7.37
C ASN A 253 -13.13 17.81 -6.97
N CYS A 254 -12.49 18.77 -7.64
CA CYS A 254 -12.83 20.19 -7.54
C CYS A 254 -13.14 20.75 -8.92
N VAL A 255 -13.84 21.88 -8.97
CA VAL A 255 -14.02 22.66 -10.20
C VAL A 255 -13.57 24.10 -9.93
N VAL A 256 -12.77 24.64 -10.85
CA VAL A 256 -12.34 26.04 -10.80
C VAL A 256 -13.50 26.94 -11.23
N GLY A 257 -14.20 27.55 -10.27
CA GLY A 257 -15.45 28.23 -10.47
C GLY A 257 -16.66 27.31 -10.30
N ARG A 258 -17.70 27.55 -11.07
CA ARG A 258 -18.97 26.82 -10.96
C ARG A 258 -18.97 25.54 -11.82
N ALA A 259 -19.42 24.46 -11.24
CA ALA A 259 -19.60 23.19 -11.96
C ALA A 259 -20.78 23.26 -12.93
N THR A 260 -20.66 22.55 -14.04
CA THR A 260 -21.80 22.32 -14.96
C THR A 260 -22.75 21.27 -14.38
N GLU A 261 -23.99 21.22 -14.88
CA GLU A 261 -24.94 20.13 -14.49
C GLU A 261 -24.39 18.74 -14.76
N ARG A 262 -23.68 18.57 -15.88
CA ARG A 262 -23.04 17.30 -16.21
C ARG A 262 -21.96 16.91 -15.22
N GLN A 263 -21.10 17.83 -14.79
CA GLN A 263 -20.08 17.59 -13.78
C GLN A 263 -20.71 17.23 -12.43
N ARG A 264 -21.78 17.94 -12.01
CA ARG A 264 -22.51 17.60 -10.77
C ARG A 264 -23.15 16.22 -10.84
N PHE A 265 -23.76 15.87 -11.99
CA PHE A 265 -24.37 14.56 -12.18
C PHE A 265 -23.33 13.42 -12.07
N LEU A 266 -22.18 13.55 -12.76
CA LEU A 266 -21.11 12.53 -12.73
C LEU A 266 -20.50 12.39 -11.34
N ALA A 267 -20.12 13.51 -10.73
CA ALA A 267 -19.56 13.49 -9.36
C ALA A 267 -20.58 12.94 -8.34
N GLY A 268 -21.83 13.37 -8.43
CA GLY A 268 -22.92 12.87 -7.56
C GLY A 268 -23.15 11.37 -7.71
N THR A 269 -23.04 10.84 -8.93
CA THR A 269 -23.14 9.38 -9.17
C THR A 269 -21.99 8.61 -8.54
N VAL A 270 -20.76 9.12 -8.65
CA VAL A 270 -19.57 8.51 -8.03
C VAL A 270 -19.69 8.53 -6.50
N ILE A 271 -20.14 9.66 -5.92
CA ILE A 271 -20.35 9.77 -4.47
C ILE A 271 -21.43 8.80 -3.99
N ALA A 272 -22.55 8.71 -4.71
CA ALA A 272 -23.61 7.74 -4.38
C ALA A 272 -23.14 6.28 -4.47
N ALA A 273 -22.24 5.97 -5.41
CA ALA A 273 -21.62 4.63 -5.51
C ALA A 273 -20.66 4.36 -4.34
N LEU A 274 -19.91 5.36 -3.90
CA LEU A 274 -19.07 5.29 -2.72
C LEU A 274 -19.89 5.06 -1.45
N ASP A 275 -20.97 5.83 -1.26
CA ASP A 275 -21.86 5.69 -0.12
C ASP A 275 -22.52 4.30 -0.10
N ALA A 276 -22.99 3.78 -1.24
CA ALA A 276 -23.55 2.44 -1.34
C ALA A 276 -22.52 1.34 -0.97
N ALA A 277 -21.25 1.52 -1.33
CA ALA A 277 -20.19 0.60 -0.92
C ALA A 277 -19.95 0.66 0.60
N ILE A 278 -19.87 1.86 1.19
CA ILE A 278 -19.69 2.07 2.63
C ILE A 278 -20.84 1.41 3.42
N ASP A 279 -22.08 1.66 3.00
CA ASP A 279 -23.29 1.09 3.64
C ASP A 279 -23.37 -0.43 3.55
N ALA A 280 -22.77 -1.03 2.50
CA ALA A 280 -22.75 -2.47 2.32
C ALA A 280 -21.66 -3.17 3.17
N ILE A 281 -20.60 -2.45 3.58
CA ILE A 281 -19.48 -3.03 4.35
C ILE A 281 -19.91 -3.33 5.78
N ARG A 282 -19.89 -4.62 6.14
CA ARG A 282 -20.05 -5.13 7.50
C ARG A 282 -19.49 -6.54 7.61
N PRO A 283 -19.18 -7.04 8.81
CA PRO A 283 -18.78 -8.43 8.99
C PRO A 283 -19.78 -9.42 8.38
N GLY A 284 -19.26 -10.49 7.77
CA GLY A 284 -20.07 -11.55 7.18
C GLY A 284 -20.55 -11.28 5.75
N VAL A 285 -20.41 -10.07 5.22
CA VAL A 285 -20.69 -9.75 3.81
C VAL A 285 -19.51 -10.14 2.94
N THR A 286 -19.76 -10.60 1.72
CA THR A 286 -18.69 -10.94 0.78
C THR A 286 -18.19 -9.73 0.00
N SER A 287 -16.93 -9.80 -0.46
CA SER A 287 -16.33 -8.82 -1.38
C SER A 287 -17.24 -8.54 -2.58
N ALA A 288 -17.76 -9.59 -3.21
CA ALA A 288 -18.66 -9.49 -4.37
C ALA A 288 -19.95 -8.71 -4.04
N GLN A 289 -20.52 -8.88 -2.85
CA GLN A 289 -21.75 -8.17 -2.45
C GLN A 289 -21.52 -6.67 -2.30
N VAL A 290 -20.37 -6.25 -1.74
CA VAL A 290 -20.01 -4.84 -1.65
C VAL A 290 -19.75 -4.25 -3.04
N ASP A 291 -19.01 -4.96 -3.89
CA ASP A 291 -18.77 -4.54 -5.28
C ASP A 291 -20.07 -4.39 -6.05
N GLN A 292 -21.01 -5.33 -5.90
CA GLN A 292 -22.33 -5.27 -6.55
C GLN A 292 -23.12 -4.03 -6.10
N ALA A 293 -23.11 -3.69 -4.80
CA ALA A 293 -23.81 -2.51 -4.29
C ALA A 293 -23.28 -1.22 -4.96
N CYS A 294 -21.96 -1.10 -5.09
CA CYS A 294 -21.31 0.01 -5.79
C CYS A 294 -21.68 0.05 -7.28
N ARG A 295 -21.50 -1.06 -8.02
CA ARG A 295 -21.76 -1.16 -9.47
C ARG A 295 -23.20 -0.86 -9.84
N ALA A 296 -24.15 -1.33 -9.03
CA ALA A 296 -25.56 -1.11 -9.27
C ALA A 296 -25.94 0.40 -9.35
N VAL A 297 -25.18 1.29 -8.70
CA VAL A 297 -25.40 2.73 -8.80
C VAL A 297 -25.03 3.23 -10.20
N PHE A 298 -23.87 2.83 -10.71
CA PHE A 298 -23.41 3.20 -12.06
C PHE A 298 -24.32 2.63 -13.14
N GLU A 299 -24.78 1.38 -12.98
CA GLU A 299 -25.70 0.73 -13.93
C GLU A 299 -27.02 1.49 -14.01
N ARG A 300 -27.64 1.84 -12.87
CA ARG A 300 -28.88 2.63 -12.84
C ARG A 300 -28.73 4.00 -13.46
N ALA A 301 -27.54 4.59 -13.39
CA ALA A 301 -27.22 5.88 -14.03
C ALA A 301 -26.86 5.76 -15.54
N GLY A 302 -26.83 4.54 -16.10
CA GLY A 302 -26.38 4.26 -17.48
C GLY A 302 -24.88 4.43 -17.70
N LEU A 303 -24.07 4.40 -16.61
CA LEU A 303 -22.63 4.66 -16.62
C LEU A 303 -21.80 3.39 -16.33
N GLY A 304 -22.42 2.23 -16.20
CA GLY A 304 -21.73 0.99 -15.84
C GLY A 304 -20.55 0.62 -16.73
N HIS A 305 -20.64 0.95 -18.03
CA HIS A 305 -19.58 0.70 -19.02
C HIS A 305 -18.32 1.61 -18.86
N TYR A 306 -18.35 2.62 -17.98
CA TYR A 306 -17.19 3.44 -17.63
C TYR A 306 -16.55 3.05 -16.30
N PHE A 307 -17.18 2.11 -15.57
CA PHE A 307 -16.63 1.61 -14.31
C PHE A 307 -15.90 0.28 -14.50
N ASP A 308 -14.69 0.37 -15.07
CA ASP A 308 -13.82 -0.78 -15.37
C ASP A 308 -12.96 -1.23 -14.19
N HIS A 309 -12.94 -0.44 -13.12
CA HIS A 309 -12.11 -0.70 -11.95
C HIS A 309 -12.85 -1.59 -10.92
N ARG A 310 -12.11 -2.24 -10.03
CA ARG A 310 -12.66 -2.87 -8.81
C ARG A 310 -13.14 -1.78 -7.85
N THR A 311 -14.13 -2.08 -7.01
CA THR A 311 -14.68 -1.13 -6.04
C THR A 311 -13.67 -0.70 -5.00
N ALA A 312 -12.79 -1.63 -4.57
CA ALA A 312 -11.74 -1.33 -3.60
C ALA A 312 -10.56 -2.31 -3.66
N TYR A 313 -9.50 -1.93 -3.00
CA TYR A 313 -8.37 -2.80 -2.71
C TYR A 313 -7.93 -2.64 -1.25
N GLY A 314 -7.35 -3.72 -0.71
CA GLY A 314 -6.80 -3.74 0.63
C GLY A 314 -5.65 -2.74 0.79
N ILE A 315 -5.57 -2.15 1.98
CA ILE A 315 -4.51 -1.21 2.36
C ILE A 315 -3.92 -1.60 3.70
N GLY A 316 -2.71 -1.14 3.97
CA GLY A 316 -1.99 -1.44 5.19
C GLY A 316 -0.54 -1.04 5.05
N ILE A 317 0.37 -2.02 5.20
CA ILE A 317 1.80 -1.82 4.99
C ILE A 317 2.08 -1.62 3.50
N GLY A 318 2.84 -0.59 3.16
CA GLY A 318 3.26 -0.35 1.78
C GLY A 318 4.66 0.25 1.69
N PHE A 319 5.33 -0.06 0.59
CA PHE A 319 6.60 0.53 0.19
C PHE A 319 6.47 1.10 -1.22
N PRO A 320 6.79 2.38 -1.44
CA PRO A 320 6.68 3.00 -2.76
C PRO A 320 7.43 2.21 -3.85
N PRO A 321 6.90 2.11 -5.06
CA PRO A 321 5.76 2.86 -5.58
C PRO A 321 4.39 2.28 -5.21
N ASN A 322 4.33 1.20 -4.45
CA ASN A 322 3.08 0.59 -4.00
C ASN A 322 2.61 1.19 -2.66
N TRP A 323 1.31 1.29 -2.48
CA TRP A 323 0.66 1.69 -1.25
C TRP A 323 -0.47 0.73 -0.84
N ALA A 324 -0.66 -0.34 -1.62
CA ALA A 324 -1.82 -1.20 -1.53
C ALA A 324 -1.46 -2.65 -1.20
N GLU A 325 -2.37 -3.31 -0.53
CA GLU A 325 -2.38 -4.76 -0.31
C GLU A 325 -3.35 -5.47 -1.28
N GLY A 326 -3.68 -4.82 -2.39
CA GLY A 326 -4.69 -5.25 -3.35
C GLY A 326 -4.37 -6.52 -4.13
N ARG A 327 -3.21 -7.13 -3.93
CA ARG A 327 -2.85 -8.43 -4.50
C ARG A 327 -3.63 -9.55 -3.81
N PHE A 328 -3.81 -9.48 -2.50
CA PHE A 328 -4.43 -10.52 -1.69
C PHE A 328 -5.76 -10.11 -1.02
N LEU A 329 -6.15 -8.84 -1.11
CA LEU A 329 -7.40 -8.34 -0.56
C LEU A 329 -8.00 -7.26 -1.48
N ALA A 330 -9.22 -7.47 -1.96
CA ALA A 330 -9.93 -6.52 -2.81
C ALA A 330 -11.45 -6.66 -2.63
N LEU A 331 -12.21 -5.64 -3.05
CA LEU A 331 -13.65 -5.69 -3.26
C LEU A 331 -13.91 -5.66 -4.77
N ARG A 332 -14.34 -6.79 -5.34
CA ARG A 332 -14.42 -6.98 -6.79
C ARG A 332 -15.49 -8.01 -7.15
N PRO A 333 -15.92 -8.08 -8.42
CA PRO A 333 -16.87 -9.08 -8.88
C PRO A 333 -16.43 -10.51 -8.55
N ASP A 334 -17.37 -11.36 -8.23
CA ASP A 334 -17.23 -12.82 -8.04
C ASP A 334 -16.20 -13.24 -6.95
N ASP A 335 -15.76 -12.33 -6.11
CA ASP A 335 -14.82 -12.63 -5.02
C ASP A 335 -15.58 -13.05 -3.75
N PRO A 336 -15.45 -14.34 -3.32
CA PRO A 336 -16.18 -14.88 -2.19
C PRO A 336 -15.59 -14.51 -0.82
N THR A 337 -14.51 -13.72 -0.77
CA THR A 337 -13.86 -13.33 0.48
C THR A 337 -14.87 -12.68 1.42
N VAL A 338 -15.08 -13.28 2.58
CA VAL A 338 -15.96 -12.76 3.63
C VAL A 338 -15.23 -11.66 4.40
N LEU A 339 -15.92 -10.54 4.62
CA LEU A 339 -15.35 -9.42 5.37
C LEU A 339 -15.35 -9.71 6.87
N GLU A 340 -14.23 -9.38 7.50
CA GLU A 340 -13.99 -9.56 8.93
C GLU A 340 -13.57 -8.23 9.59
N PRO A 341 -13.89 -8.00 10.86
CA PRO A 341 -13.40 -6.84 11.60
C PRO A 341 -11.87 -6.70 11.52
N GLY A 342 -11.39 -5.49 11.32
CA GLY A 342 -9.97 -5.20 11.13
C GLY A 342 -9.47 -5.26 9.68
N MET A 343 -10.26 -5.76 8.72
CA MET A 343 -9.94 -5.59 7.31
C MET A 343 -10.03 -4.12 6.91
N THR A 344 -9.11 -3.64 6.06
CA THR A 344 -9.05 -2.24 5.65
C THR A 344 -8.96 -2.12 4.15
N PHE A 345 -9.66 -1.12 3.61
CA PHE A 345 -9.78 -0.91 2.17
C PHE A 345 -9.64 0.57 1.78
N HIS A 346 -9.14 0.81 0.58
CA HIS A 346 -9.33 2.06 -0.14
C HIS A 346 -10.45 1.85 -1.16
N LEU A 347 -11.60 2.47 -0.91
CA LEU A 347 -12.75 2.47 -1.83
C LEU A 347 -12.49 3.47 -2.93
N VAL A 348 -12.62 3.06 -4.20
CA VAL A 348 -12.21 3.85 -5.37
C VAL A 348 -13.23 3.84 -6.51
N PRO A 349 -14.55 4.05 -6.23
CA PRO A 349 -15.50 4.20 -7.30
C PRO A 349 -15.12 5.39 -8.19
N SER A 350 -15.05 5.18 -9.50
CA SER A 350 -14.50 6.16 -10.42
C SER A 350 -15.07 6.03 -11.83
N LEU A 351 -15.10 7.14 -12.54
CA LEU A 351 -15.44 7.22 -13.96
C LEU A 351 -14.29 7.93 -14.68
N PHE A 352 -13.55 7.20 -15.50
CA PHE A 352 -12.49 7.77 -16.35
C PHE A 352 -13.04 7.93 -17.77
N MET A 353 -13.35 9.17 -18.14
CA MET A 353 -14.09 9.52 -19.35
C MET A 353 -13.31 10.52 -20.20
N PRO A 354 -13.60 10.64 -21.51
CA PRO A 354 -12.92 11.62 -22.38
C PRO A 354 -13.09 13.07 -21.94
N GLU A 355 -14.16 13.38 -21.20
CA GLU A 355 -14.42 14.72 -20.66
C GLU A 355 -13.69 15.00 -19.34
N GLY A 356 -13.24 13.98 -18.62
CA GLY A 356 -12.54 14.10 -17.35
C GLY A 356 -12.73 12.88 -16.45
N GLY A 357 -11.94 12.80 -15.37
CA GLY A 357 -12.00 11.76 -14.38
C GLY A 357 -12.72 12.18 -13.11
N PHE A 358 -13.72 11.42 -12.71
CA PHE A 358 -14.47 11.63 -11.48
C PHE A 358 -14.20 10.47 -10.52
N MET A 359 -13.65 10.78 -9.35
CA MET A 359 -13.44 9.84 -8.28
C MET A 359 -13.62 10.52 -6.92
N ALA A 360 -14.41 9.92 -6.07
CA ALA A 360 -14.43 10.20 -4.65
C ALA A 360 -14.02 8.92 -3.94
N SER A 361 -12.99 8.97 -3.11
CA SER A 361 -12.48 7.78 -2.45
C SER A 361 -12.33 7.97 -0.95
N GLU A 362 -12.40 6.87 -0.22
CA GLU A 362 -12.20 6.81 1.23
C GLU A 362 -11.35 5.61 1.62
N SER A 363 -10.48 5.81 2.60
CA SER A 363 -9.91 4.70 3.36
C SER A 363 -10.85 4.29 4.48
N VAL A 364 -11.16 3.01 4.56
CA VAL A 364 -12.12 2.46 5.52
C VAL A 364 -11.58 1.25 6.25
N ALA A 365 -12.13 0.98 7.44
CA ALA A 365 -11.93 -0.26 8.19
C ALA A 365 -13.27 -0.94 8.45
N VAL A 366 -13.30 -2.26 8.34
CA VAL A 366 -14.44 -3.07 8.81
C VAL A 366 -14.43 -3.05 10.32
N SER A 367 -15.51 -2.54 10.94
CA SER A 367 -15.70 -2.55 12.40
C SER A 367 -16.50 -3.78 12.82
N GLU A 368 -16.75 -3.95 14.13
CA GLU A 368 -17.54 -5.07 14.66
C GLU A 368 -18.98 -5.10 14.12
N ASP A 369 -19.54 -3.95 13.76
CA ASP A 369 -20.95 -3.77 13.39
C ASP A 369 -21.15 -3.08 12.02
N GLY A 370 -20.08 -2.69 11.31
CA GLY A 370 -20.21 -1.96 10.05
C GLY A 370 -18.89 -1.48 9.46
N CYS A 371 -18.86 -0.22 9.03
CA CYS A 371 -17.76 0.42 8.35
C CYS A 371 -17.30 1.70 9.08
N GLU A 372 -16.04 1.76 9.47
CA GLU A 372 -15.41 3.00 9.94
C GLU A 372 -14.75 3.72 8.76
N VAL A 373 -15.17 4.94 8.47
CA VAL A 373 -14.48 5.81 7.50
C VAL A 373 -13.32 6.51 8.21
N LEU A 374 -12.10 6.24 7.76
CA LEU A 374 -10.87 6.78 8.35
C LEU A 374 -10.58 8.19 7.85
N THR A 375 -10.80 8.46 6.56
CA THR A 375 -10.52 9.73 5.88
C THR A 375 -11.73 10.66 5.95
N ARG A 376 -11.79 11.52 6.96
CA ARG A 376 -12.95 12.40 7.22
C ARG A 376 -12.78 13.75 6.52
N TYR A 377 -13.30 13.87 5.32
CA TYR A 377 -13.34 15.11 4.52
C TYR A 377 -14.64 15.16 3.73
N PRO A 378 -15.22 16.35 3.42
CA PRO A 378 -16.50 16.46 2.70
C PRO A 378 -16.53 15.61 1.42
N ARG A 379 -17.60 14.84 1.24
CA ARG A 379 -17.85 14.01 0.05
C ARG A 379 -18.76 14.75 -0.91
N GLU A 380 -18.19 15.72 -1.60
CA GLU A 380 -18.89 16.57 -2.56
C GLU A 380 -17.98 16.98 -3.72
N LEU A 381 -18.57 17.44 -4.81
CA LEU A 381 -17.81 18.15 -5.83
C LEU A 381 -17.55 19.57 -5.31
N ILE A 382 -16.28 19.89 -5.08
CA ILE A 382 -15.87 21.16 -4.46
C ILE A 382 -15.81 22.23 -5.53
N GLU A 383 -16.70 23.23 -5.45
CA GLU A 383 -16.67 24.42 -6.32
C GLU A 383 -15.78 25.49 -5.69
N ILE A 384 -14.75 25.94 -6.40
CA ILE A 384 -13.81 26.95 -5.90
C ILE A 384 -14.20 28.30 -6.42
N ASP A 385 -14.58 29.23 -5.52
CA ASP A 385 -14.87 30.62 -5.88
C ASP A 385 -13.59 31.33 -6.35
N VAL A 386 -13.54 31.78 -7.62
CA VAL A 386 -12.39 32.40 -8.30
C VAL A 386 -12.79 33.59 -9.13
#